data_394f54b149d6d76c558985b20b04e05c
#
_entry.id   394f54b149d6d76c558985b20b04e05c
#
_cell.length_a   1.000
_cell.length_b   1.000
_cell.length_c   1.000
_cell.angle_alpha   90.00
_cell.angle_beta   90.00
_cell.angle_gamma   90.00
#
_symmetry.space_group_name_H-M   'P 1'
#
loop_
_entity.id
_entity.type
_entity.pdbx_description
1 polymer ?
#
loop_
_entity_poly.entity_id
_entity_poly.type
_entity_poly.pdbx_seq_one_letter_code
_entity_poly.pdbx_strand_id
1 'polypeptide(L)'
;CDQLAAAMPDGEYPIDLGDRKGWPACQVFEDIMMGTDPQIYEDFINGNYNVEDVTNVLSTYSRLMEYVAPDHSSRDWYETSGQLVAGTYAMQIMGAWMQPLMTSMGQVYGEDYGVFTFPGTENWFGMCIDGFVVSNDSADVEAGLRWAYTMSTPEVQTAFSTLKESISPYTDTPDETYNELTLKFKNELTAETTNVFPSFTHGTALPWSASTSLQTQIQEFATSAEHDAEYFANRIVNILKEADVKGDWNLVD
;
A
#
# COMPACT_ATOMS: atom_id res chain seq x y z
N CYS A 1 -5.72 -13.84 -12.94
CA CYS A 1 -4.32 -13.98 -13.42
C CYS A 1 -4.22 -14.98 -14.56
N ASP A 2 -4.80 -16.22 -14.49
CA ASP A 2 -4.67 -17.27 -15.53
C ASP A 2 -4.99 -16.80 -16.95
N GLN A 3 -6.10 -16.08 -17.13
CA GLN A 3 -6.51 -15.58 -18.44
C GLN A 3 -5.54 -14.54 -19.01
N LEU A 4 -4.97 -13.69 -18.15
CA LEU A 4 -3.97 -12.70 -18.55
C LEU A 4 -2.65 -13.39 -18.89
N ALA A 5 -2.18 -14.30 -18.04
CA ALA A 5 -0.96 -15.06 -18.30
C ALA A 5 -1.05 -15.85 -19.62
N ALA A 6 -2.23 -16.43 -19.91
CA ALA A 6 -2.47 -17.14 -21.18
C ALA A 6 -2.54 -16.21 -22.41
N ALA A 7 -2.76 -14.92 -22.22
CA ALA A 7 -2.80 -13.92 -23.28
C ALA A 7 -1.46 -13.20 -23.50
N MET A 8 -0.52 -13.35 -22.56
CA MET A 8 0.84 -12.80 -22.67
C MET A 8 1.70 -13.66 -23.61
N PRO A 9 2.68 -13.07 -24.29
CA PRO A 9 3.71 -13.84 -24.99
C PRO A 9 4.47 -14.81 -24.07
N ASP A 10 4.98 -15.90 -24.64
CA ASP A 10 5.77 -16.88 -23.88
C ASP A 10 6.97 -16.22 -23.18
N GLY A 11 7.06 -16.43 -21.88
CA GLY A 11 8.13 -15.89 -21.03
C GLY A 11 7.89 -14.47 -20.50
N GLU A 12 6.74 -13.88 -20.80
CA GLU A 12 6.30 -12.62 -20.20
C GLU A 12 5.34 -12.86 -19.02
N TYR A 13 5.30 -11.92 -18.10
CA TYR A 13 4.54 -12.01 -16.87
C TYR A 13 3.48 -10.90 -16.81
N PRO A 14 2.24 -11.19 -16.37
CA PRO A 14 1.19 -10.18 -16.32
C PRO A 14 1.37 -9.14 -15.21
N ILE A 15 2.17 -9.44 -14.18
CA ILE A 15 2.31 -8.59 -12.99
C ILE A 15 3.79 -8.29 -12.74
N ASP A 16 4.08 -7.06 -12.33
CA ASP A 16 5.33 -6.68 -11.67
C ASP A 16 5.01 -5.90 -10.39
N LEU A 17 5.77 -6.13 -9.34
CA LEU A 17 5.58 -5.48 -8.04
C LEU A 17 6.37 -4.18 -7.92
N GLY A 18 7.57 -4.12 -8.53
CA GLY A 18 8.46 -2.96 -8.36
C GLY A 18 8.90 -2.78 -6.91
N ASP A 19 9.30 -3.87 -6.26
CA ASP A 19 9.48 -3.95 -4.81
C ASP A 19 10.94 -3.89 -4.33
N ARG A 20 11.83 -3.28 -5.12
CA ARG A 20 13.25 -3.09 -4.73
C ARG A 20 13.43 -2.54 -3.30
N LYS A 21 12.47 -1.76 -2.80
CA LYS A 21 12.50 -1.19 -1.45
C LYS A 21 11.73 -1.99 -0.40
N GLY A 22 11.19 -3.15 -0.75
CA GLY A 22 10.50 -4.07 0.14
C GLY A 22 9.06 -3.70 0.50
N TRP A 23 8.74 -2.41 0.65
CA TRP A 23 7.39 -2.00 1.06
C TRP A 23 6.29 -2.37 0.04
N PRO A 24 6.50 -2.37 -1.31
CA PRO A 24 5.44 -2.81 -2.21
C PRO A 24 5.10 -4.29 -2.06
N ALA A 25 6.11 -5.15 -1.81
CA ALA A 25 5.85 -6.55 -1.47
C ALA A 25 5.03 -6.69 -0.18
N CYS A 26 5.33 -5.86 0.83
CA CYS A 26 4.60 -5.85 2.10
C CYS A 26 3.16 -5.34 1.92
N GLN A 27 2.93 -4.36 1.05
CA GLN A 27 1.59 -3.90 0.69
C GLN A 27 0.76 -5.03 0.06
N VAL A 28 1.33 -5.80 -0.86
CA VAL A 28 0.65 -6.96 -1.45
C VAL A 28 0.29 -8.00 -0.39
N PHE A 29 1.16 -8.25 0.59
CA PHE A 29 0.86 -9.11 1.73
C PHE A 29 -0.30 -8.59 2.56
N GLU A 30 -0.35 -7.28 2.81
CA GLU A 30 -1.43 -6.59 3.50
C GLU A 30 -2.76 -6.74 2.75
N ASP A 31 -2.77 -6.49 1.44
CA ASP A 31 -3.95 -6.62 0.59
C ASP A 31 -4.47 -8.07 0.53
N ILE A 32 -3.57 -9.07 0.44
CA ILE A 32 -3.94 -10.48 0.47
C ILE A 32 -4.53 -10.86 1.84
N MET A 33 -3.95 -10.39 2.94
CA MET A 33 -4.45 -10.66 4.29
C MET A 33 -5.87 -10.13 4.44
N MET A 34 -6.11 -8.89 4.06
CA MET A 34 -7.43 -8.26 4.09
C MET A 34 -8.43 -8.99 3.18
N GLY A 35 -8.01 -9.34 1.96
CA GLY A 35 -8.86 -10.03 0.98
C GLY A 35 -9.12 -11.50 1.33
N THR A 36 -8.30 -12.12 2.18
CA THR A 36 -8.51 -13.48 2.67
C THR A 36 -9.57 -13.50 3.77
N ASP A 37 -9.38 -12.73 4.82
CA ASP A 37 -10.33 -12.52 5.91
C ASP A 37 -9.96 -11.24 6.67
N PRO A 38 -10.82 -10.22 6.67
CA PRO A 38 -10.59 -8.99 7.42
C PRO A 38 -10.35 -9.19 8.92
N GLN A 39 -10.90 -10.26 9.51
CA GLN A 39 -10.66 -10.57 10.92
C GLN A 39 -9.20 -10.96 11.19
N ILE A 40 -8.55 -11.65 10.25
CA ILE A 40 -7.10 -11.94 10.32
C ILE A 40 -6.32 -10.63 10.37
N TYR A 41 -6.70 -9.66 9.56
CA TYR A 41 -6.07 -8.34 9.55
C TYR A 41 -6.24 -7.62 10.89
N GLU A 42 -7.48 -7.55 11.39
CA GLU A 42 -7.78 -6.91 12.67
C GLU A 42 -7.01 -7.58 13.82
N ASP A 43 -7.00 -8.90 13.87
CA ASP A 43 -6.24 -9.66 14.87
C ASP A 43 -4.73 -9.37 14.77
N PHE A 44 -4.20 -9.32 13.53
CA PHE A 44 -2.80 -9.06 13.28
C PHE A 44 -2.36 -7.68 13.78
N ILE A 45 -3.09 -6.61 13.46
CA ILE A 45 -2.75 -5.25 13.92
C ILE A 45 -2.99 -5.03 15.43
N ASN A 46 -3.80 -5.90 16.06
CA ASN A 46 -4.06 -5.89 17.50
C ASN A 46 -3.11 -6.82 18.30
N GLY A 47 -2.09 -7.39 17.66
CA GLY A 47 -1.09 -8.23 18.32
C GLY A 47 -1.51 -9.68 18.54
N ASN A 48 -2.65 -10.11 18.01
CA ASN A 48 -3.16 -11.49 18.09
C ASN A 48 -2.59 -12.34 16.94
N TYR A 49 -1.28 -12.49 16.90
CA TYR A 49 -0.59 -13.19 15.81
C TYR A 49 -0.83 -14.69 15.83
N ASN A 50 -1.38 -15.24 14.76
CA ASN A 50 -1.57 -16.66 14.53
C ASN A 50 -0.70 -17.13 13.34
N VAL A 51 0.15 -18.14 13.57
CA VAL A 51 1.03 -18.69 12.53
C VAL A 51 0.24 -19.33 11.40
N GLU A 52 -0.85 -20.02 11.69
CA GLU A 52 -1.68 -20.68 10.67
C GLU A 52 -2.32 -19.65 9.72
N ASP A 53 -2.85 -18.54 10.26
CA ASP A 53 -3.44 -17.48 9.47
C ASP A 53 -2.40 -16.80 8.56
N VAL A 54 -1.22 -16.46 9.11
CA VAL A 54 -0.13 -15.89 8.33
C VAL A 54 0.38 -16.88 7.27
N THR A 55 0.42 -18.19 7.56
CA THR A 55 0.79 -19.23 6.60
C THR A 55 -0.22 -19.29 5.44
N ASN A 56 -1.51 -19.17 5.71
CA ASN A 56 -2.56 -19.16 4.69
C ASN A 56 -2.44 -17.95 3.77
N VAL A 57 -2.18 -16.77 4.34
CA VAL A 57 -1.95 -15.53 3.58
C VAL A 57 -0.70 -15.67 2.69
N LEU A 58 0.43 -16.13 3.25
CA LEU A 58 1.66 -16.34 2.48
C LEU A 58 1.52 -17.44 1.42
N SER A 59 0.72 -18.47 1.65
CA SER A 59 0.43 -19.50 0.65
C SER A 59 -0.36 -18.92 -0.54
N THR A 60 -1.27 -17.98 -0.28
CA THR A 60 -1.96 -17.24 -1.34
C THR A 60 -0.99 -16.32 -2.08
N TYR A 61 -0.09 -15.66 -1.36
CA TYR A 61 0.96 -14.84 -1.95
C TYR A 61 1.92 -15.67 -2.83
N SER A 62 2.33 -16.87 -2.37
CA SER A 62 3.15 -17.80 -3.15
C SER A 62 2.50 -18.11 -4.51
N ARG A 63 1.20 -18.34 -4.55
CA ARG A 63 0.44 -18.53 -5.80
C ARG A 63 0.40 -17.28 -6.68
N LEU A 64 0.32 -16.09 -6.09
CA LEU A 64 0.40 -14.84 -6.84
C LEU A 64 1.77 -14.68 -7.50
N MET A 65 2.85 -15.09 -6.82
CA MET A 65 4.22 -14.99 -7.34
C MET A 65 4.43 -15.80 -8.63
N GLU A 66 3.60 -16.79 -8.92
CA GLU A 66 3.64 -17.52 -10.21
C GLU A 66 3.33 -16.62 -11.42
N TYR A 67 2.68 -15.46 -11.19
CA TYR A 67 2.30 -14.48 -12.20
C TYR A 67 3.17 -13.21 -12.19
N VAL A 68 4.10 -13.12 -11.25
CA VAL A 68 4.97 -11.96 -11.05
C VAL A 68 6.30 -12.18 -11.78
N ALA A 69 6.78 -11.12 -12.44
CA ALA A 69 8.09 -11.14 -13.10
C ALA A 69 9.20 -11.51 -12.09
N PRO A 70 10.09 -12.49 -12.41
CA PRO A 70 11.07 -13.00 -11.44
C PRO A 70 12.14 -11.95 -11.04
N ASP A 71 12.28 -10.88 -11.81
CA ASP A 71 13.19 -9.76 -11.53
C ASP A 71 12.48 -8.54 -10.91
N HIS A 72 11.26 -8.71 -10.35
CA HIS A 72 10.42 -7.68 -9.75
C HIS A 72 11.15 -6.81 -8.72
N SER A 73 12.08 -7.39 -7.95
CA SER A 73 12.87 -6.70 -6.93
C SER A 73 14.05 -5.88 -7.49
N SER A 74 14.27 -5.89 -8.80
CA SER A 74 15.31 -5.08 -9.45
C SER A 74 14.89 -3.63 -9.69
N ARG A 75 13.60 -3.32 -9.59
CA ARG A 75 12.98 -2.03 -9.94
C ARG A 75 12.21 -1.42 -8.77
N ASP A 76 12.10 -0.10 -8.77
CA ASP A 76 11.15 0.63 -7.92
C ASP A 76 9.75 0.65 -8.58
N TRP A 77 8.72 0.85 -7.77
CA TRP A 77 7.33 0.88 -8.21
C TRP A 77 7.06 1.87 -9.36
N TYR A 78 7.71 3.03 -9.38
CA TYR A 78 7.54 4.03 -10.44
C TYR A 78 8.22 3.61 -11.76
N GLU A 79 9.32 2.84 -11.70
CA GLU A 79 9.96 2.24 -12.88
C GLU A 79 9.05 1.16 -13.49
N THR A 80 8.43 0.34 -12.64
CA THR A 80 7.41 -0.65 -13.02
C THR A 80 6.18 0.03 -13.64
N SER A 81 5.71 1.16 -13.07
CA SER A 81 4.62 1.93 -13.67
C SER A 81 4.94 2.43 -15.08
N GLY A 82 6.19 2.83 -15.34
CA GLY A 82 6.66 3.18 -16.69
C GLY A 82 6.62 1.98 -17.66
N GLN A 83 6.93 0.79 -17.19
CA GLN A 83 6.85 -0.43 -17.98
C GLN A 83 5.40 -0.89 -18.20
N LEU A 84 4.51 -0.68 -17.23
CA LEU A 84 3.07 -0.88 -17.42
C LEU A 84 2.53 0.00 -18.56
N VAL A 85 2.88 1.29 -18.58
CA VAL A 85 2.51 2.22 -19.66
C VAL A 85 3.10 1.78 -21.00
N ALA A 86 4.30 1.21 -21.01
CA ALA A 86 4.93 0.66 -22.21
C ALA A 86 4.32 -0.69 -22.68
N GLY A 87 3.39 -1.27 -21.91
CA GLY A 87 2.74 -2.54 -22.23
C GLY A 87 3.57 -3.78 -21.92
N THR A 88 4.65 -3.65 -21.12
CA THR A 88 5.48 -4.79 -20.69
C THR A 88 4.74 -5.70 -19.72
N TYR A 89 3.92 -5.11 -18.85
CA TYR A 89 3.06 -5.80 -17.88
C TYR A 89 1.60 -5.38 -18.07
N ALA A 90 0.68 -6.22 -17.63
CA ALA A 90 -0.75 -5.94 -17.72
C ALA A 90 -1.31 -5.30 -16.44
N MET A 91 -0.68 -5.52 -15.29
CA MET A 91 -1.16 -5.05 -13.99
C MET A 91 0.00 -4.70 -13.05
N GLN A 92 -0.29 -3.74 -12.17
CA GLN A 92 0.53 -3.42 -11.00
C GLN A 92 -0.38 -3.26 -9.79
N ILE A 93 0.00 -3.84 -8.65
CA ILE A 93 -0.69 -3.65 -7.38
C ILE A 93 -0.04 -2.45 -6.70
N MET A 94 -0.81 -1.36 -6.50
CA MET A 94 -0.25 -0.11 -5.99
C MET A 94 -1.35 0.77 -5.39
N GLY A 95 -0.97 1.71 -4.51
CA GLY A 95 -1.89 2.66 -3.93
C GLY A 95 -2.23 3.84 -4.86
N ALA A 96 -3.20 4.65 -4.43
CA ALA A 96 -3.72 5.78 -5.20
C ALA A 96 -2.67 6.84 -5.59
N TRP A 97 -1.52 6.91 -4.92
CA TRP A 97 -0.39 7.76 -5.30
C TRP A 97 0.22 7.42 -6.67
N MET A 98 -0.14 6.28 -7.27
CA MET A 98 0.22 5.97 -8.65
C MET A 98 -0.53 6.87 -9.64
N GLN A 99 -1.72 7.35 -9.32
CA GLN A 99 -2.56 8.15 -10.21
C GLN A 99 -1.84 9.41 -10.74
N PRO A 100 -1.28 10.31 -9.91
CA PRO A 100 -0.56 11.49 -10.42
C PRO A 100 0.68 11.13 -11.25
N LEU A 101 1.30 9.98 -11.00
CA LEU A 101 2.38 9.48 -11.85
C LEU A 101 1.84 9.10 -13.24
N MET A 102 0.71 8.38 -13.33
CA MET A 102 0.07 8.03 -14.60
C MET A 102 -0.34 9.30 -15.37
N THR A 103 -0.94 10.29 -14.69
CA THR A 103 -1.26 11.60 -15.27
C THR A 103 -0.02 12.31 -15.81
N SER A 104 1.11 12.29 -15.07
CA SER A 104 2.37 12.90 -15.52
C SER A 104 2.97 12.22 -16.74
N MET A 105 2.66 10.94 -16.97
CA MET A 105 3.02 10.18 -18.17
C MET A 105 2.01 10.34 -19.33
N GLY A 106 1.00 11.19 -19.15
CA GLY A 106 -0.02 11.47 -20.15
C GLY A 106 -1.10 10.41 -20.26
N GLN A 107 -1.24 9.54 -19.26
CA GLN A 107 -2.26 8.49 -19.25
C GLN A 107 -3.57 8.99 -18.68
N VAL A 108 -4.69 8.61 -19.28
CA VAL A 108 -6.05 9.01 -18.91
C VAL A 108 -6.79 7.82 -18.31
N TYR A 109 -7.30 8.00 -17.08
CA TYR A 109 -8.15 7.01 -16.44
C TYR A 109 -9.42 6.73 -17.26
N GLY A 110 -9.76 5.46 -17.45
CA GLY A 110 -10.89 5.00 -18.24
C GLY A 110 -10.63 4.91 -19.75
N GLU A 111 -9.54 5.50 -20.26
CA GLU A 111 -9.12 5.41 -21.66
C GLU A 111 -7.87 4.53 -21.81
N ASP A 112 -6.78 4.89 -21.11
CA ASP A 112 -5.49 4.23 -21.21
C ASP A 112 -5.28 3.17 -20.12
N TYR A 113 -5.88 3.36 -18.95
CA TYR A 113 -5.81 2.41 -17.83
C TYR A 113 -7.11 2.37 -17.01
N GLY A 114 -7.35 1.24 -16.36
CA GLY A 114 -8.43 1.05 -15.39
C GLY A 114 -7.91 0.76 -13.99
N VAL A 115 -8.78 0.94 -12.99
CA VAL A 115 -8.48 0.62 -11.59
C VAL A 115 -9.61 -0.25 -11.05
N PHE A 116 -9.24 -1.30 -10.34
CA PHE A 116 -10.19 -2.16 -9.63
C PHE A 116 -9.69 -2.43 -8.21
N THR A 117 -10.62 -2.67 -7.32
CA THR A 117 -10.35 -3.01 -5.92
C THR A 117 -9.68 -4.38 -5.83
N PHE A 118 -8.74 -4.54 -4.91
CA PHE A 118 -8.11 -5.83 -4.68
C PHE A 118 -9.18 -6.88 -4.33
N PRO A 119 -9.14 -8.10 -4.91
CA PRO A 119 -10.19 -9.10 -4.70
C PRO A 119 -10.39 -9.46 -3.22
N GLY A 120 -11.64 -9.44 -2.77
CA GLY A 120 -12.04 -9.71 -1.40
C GLY A 120 -12.04 -8.49 -0.47
N THR A 121 -11.69 -7.30 -0.98
CA THR A 121 -11.63 -6.06 -0.17
C THR A 121 -12.69 -5.02 -0.57
N GLU A 122 -13.80 -5.44 -1.22
CA GLU A 122 -14.76 -4.55 -1.85
C GLU A 122 -15.47 -3.57 -0.89
N ASN A 123 -15.55 -3.90 0.40
CA ASN A 123 -16.14 -3.04 1.43
C ASN A 123 -15.11 -2.49 2.41
N TRP A 124 -13.84 -2.50 2.01
CA TRP A 124 -12.74 -2.08 2.84
C TRP A 124 -11.89 -1.03 2.12
N PHE A 125 -11.47 -0.01 2.87
CA PHE A 125 -10.61 1.06 2.38
C PHE A 125 -9.32 1.10 3.20
N GLY A 126 -8.20 0.74 2.57
CA GLY A 126 -6.87 0.86 3.16
C GLY A 126 -6.44 2.33 3.18
N MET A 127 -6.27 2.90 4.36
CA MET A 127 -5.95 4.31 4.52
C MET A 127 -4.46 4.51 4.76
N CYS A 128 -3.82 5.27 3.85
CA CYS A 128 -2.49 5.82 4.02
C CYS A 128 -2.59 7.33 4.18
N ILE A 129 -1.97 7.89 5.23
CA ILE A 129 -2.01 9.30 5.56
C ILE A 129 -0.60 9.85 5.57
N ASP A 130 -0.35 10.88 4.75
CA ASP A 130 0.89 11.66 4.82
C ASP A 130 0.73 12.81 5.81
N GLY A 131 1.76 13.04 6.61
CA GLY A 131 1.81 14.14 7.57
C GLY A 131 3.08 14.97 7.43
N PHE A 132 2.96 16.27 7.73
CA PHE A 132 4.11 17.16 7.83
C PHE A 132 4.52 17.34 9.28
N VAL A 133 5.79 17.17 9.56
CA VAL A 133 6.36 17.32 10.89
C VAL A 133 7.42 18.41 10.90
N VAL A 134 7.60 19.09 12.05
CA VAL A 134 8.67 20.06 12.27
C VAL A 134 9.63 19.47 13.31
N SER A 135 10.90 19.33 12.94
CA SER A 135 11.93 18.85 13.88
C SER A 135 12.19 19.87 14.98
N ASN A 136 12.31 19.41 16.21
CA ASN A 136 12.74 20.24 17.35
C ASN A 136 14.18 20.76 17.20
N ASP A 137 15.00 20.07 16.39
CA ASP A 137 16.39 20.47 16.08
C ASP A 137 16.48 21.38 14.86
N SER A 138 15.36 21.85 14.31
CA SER A 138 15.34 22.82 13.20
C SER A 138 16.02 24.12 13.62
N ALA A 139 16.78 24.72 12.72
CA ALA A 139 17.40 26.02 12.94
C ALA A 139 16.38 27.17 13.17
N ASP A 140 15.16 27.00 12.65
CA ASP A 140 14.03 27.91 12.86
C ASP A 140 12.72 27.11 12.98
N VAL A 141 12.45 26.63 14.19
CA VAL A 141 11.23 25.87 14.51
C VAL A 141 9.97 26.71 14.26
N GLU A 142 10.03 28.03 14.53
CA GLU A 142 8.88 28.93 14.36
C GLU A 142 8.53 29.09 12.88
N ALA A 143 9.51 29.21 12.00
CA ALA A 143 9.27 29.23 10.56
C ALA A 143 8.70 27.89 10.06
N GLY A 144 9.19 26.77 10.58
CA GLY A 144 8.65 25.43 10.30
C GLY A 144 7.17 25.31 10.72
N LEU A 145 6.83 25.78 11.91
CA LEU A 145 5.44 25.77 12.40
C LEU A 145 4.53 26.69 11.56
N ARG A 146 5.00 27.88 11.17
CA ARG A 146 4.24 28.76 10.27
C ARG A 146 4.00 28.10 8.91
N TRP A 147 5.00 27.40 8.38
CA TRP A 147 4.84 26.63 7.14
C TRP A 147 3.82 25.49 7.30
N ALA A 148 3.94 24.67 8.33
CA ALA A 148 3.01 23.58 8.62
C ALA A 148 1.56 24.10 8.81
N TYR A 149 1.40 25.22 9.54
CA TYR A 149 0.11 25.89 9.65
C TYR A 149 -0.46 26.33 8.30
N THR A 150 0.38 26.94 7.45
CA THR A 150 -0.04 27.34 6.10
C THR A 150 -0.49 26.13 5.29
N MET A 151 0.28 25.04 5.34
CA MET A 151 -0.06 23.78 4.67
C MET A 151 -1.36 23.17 5.18
N SER A 152 -1.74 23.42 6.43
CA SER A 152 -2.99 22.91 7.02
C SER A 152 -4.22 23.76 6.72
N THR A 153 -4.11 24.88 6.02
CA THR A 153 -5.30 25.69 5.69
C THR A 153 -6.16 25.05 4.60
N PRO A 154 -7.51 25.21 4.64
CA PRO A 154 -8.39 24.61 3.63
C PRO A 154 -8.03 25.00 2.19
N GLU A 155 -7.65 26.25 1.95
CA GLU A 155 -7.24 26.75 0.62
C GLU A 155 -6.01 25.99 0.10
N VAL A 156 -4.98 25.85 0.95
CA VAL A 156 -3.75 25.16 0.55
C VAL A 156 -3.98 23.66 0.40
N GLN A 157 -4.77 23.05 1.29
CA GLN A 157 -5.11 21.64 1.17
C GLN A 157 -5.94 21.34 -0.08
N THR A 158 -6.86 22.22 -0.45
CA THR A 158 -7.61 22.10 -1.71
C THR A 158 -6.64 22.13 -2.92
N ALA A 159 -5.76 23.13 -2.97
CA ALA A 159 -4.78 23.23 -4.06
C ALA A 159 -3.79 22.04 -4.08
N PHE A 160 -3.34 21.60 -2.91
CA PHE A 160 -2.44 20.45 -2.78
C PHE A 160 -3.12 19.16 -3.24
N SER A 161 -4.36 18.91 -2.80
CA SER A 161 -5.13 17.71 -3.18
C SER A 161 -5.44 17.68 -4.67
N THR A 162 -5.72 18.83 -5.29
CA THR A 162 -5.89 18.94 -6.75
C THR A 162 -4.62 18.50 -7.50
N LEU A 163 -3.44 19.02 -7.07
CA LEU A 163 -2.17 18.74 -7.75
C LEU A 163 -1.65 17.34 -7.47
N LYS A 164 -1.85 16.84 -6.25
CA LYS A 164 -1.44 15.49 -5.82
C LYS A 164 -2.44 14.42 -6.26
N GLU A 165 -3.61 14.81 -6.75
CA GLU A 165 -4.71 13.89 -7.06
C GLU A 165 -5.04 12.99 -5.85
N SER A 166 -5.17 13.60 -4.67
CA SER A 166 -5.41 12.92 -3.39
C SER A 166 -6.65 13.44 -2.68
N ILE A 167 -7.21 12.63 -1.79
CA ILE A 167 -8.34 13.05 -0.96
C ILE A 167 -7.86 14.09 0.04
N SER A 168 -8.57 15.21 0.16
CA SER A 168 -8.31 16.23 1.14
C SER A 168 -8.67 15.76 2.56
N PRO A 169 -7.94 16.16 3.61
CA PRO A 169 -8.32 15.91 4.99
C PRO A 169 -9.58 16.66 5.42
N TYR A 170 -10.05 17.63 4.63
CA TYR A 170 -11.26 18.40 4.90
C TYR A 170 -12.47 17.77 4.22
N THR A 171 -13.48 17.40 5.01
CA THR A 171 -14.69 16.73 4.53
C THR A 171 -15.60 17.63 3.69
N ASP A 172 -15.46 18.95 3.83
CA ASP A 172 -16.20 19.98 3.09
C ASP A 172 -15.48 20.46 1.83
N THR A 173 -14.36 19.83 1.45
CA THR A 173 -13.69 20.12 0.17
C THR A 173 -14.64 19.81 -0.99
N PRO A 174 -14.91 20.79 -1.88
CA PRO A 174 -15.85 20.60 -2.98
C PRO A 174 -15.47 19.47 -3.95
N ASP A 175 -16.46 18.74 -4.46
CA ASP A 175 -16.24 17.61 -5.36
C ASP A 175 -15.55 18.00 -6.68
N GLU A 176 -15.77 19.22 -7.16
CA GLU A 176 -15.10 19.76 -8.34
C GLU A 176 -13.58 19.94 -8.19
N THR A 177 -13.05 19.82 -6.97
CA THR A 177 -11.61 19.79 -6.69
C THR A 177 -10.95 18.53 -7.22
N TYR A 178 -11.71 17.45 -7.32
CA TYR A 178 -11.21 16.11 -7.61
C TYR A 178 -11.44 15.71 -9.07
N ASN A 179 -10.49 15.01 -9.66
CA ASN A 179 -10.73 14.30 -10.89
C ASN A 179 -11.61 13.06 -10.64
N GLU A 180 -12.06 12.40 -11.71
CA GLU A 180 -12.99 11.28 -11.64
C GLU A 180 -12.53 10.14 -10.73
N LEU A 181 -11.24 9.75 -10.81
CA LEU A 181 -10.72 8.63 -10.02
C LEU A 181 -10.56 9.00 -8.54
N THR A 182 -10.06 10.21 -8.24
CA THR A 182 -9.97 10.68 -6.84
C THR A 182 -11.35 10.84 -6.22
N LEU A 183 -12.34 11.32 -6.99
CA LEU A 183 -13.72 11.42 -6.51
C LEU A 183 -14.33 10.04 -6.24
N LYS A 184 -14.02 9.05 -7.08
CA LYS A 184 -14.40 7.64 -6.83
C LYS A 184 -13.83 7.17 -5.49
N PHE A 185 -12.55 7.36 -5.23
CA PHE A 185 -11.92 6.97 -3.96
C PHE A 185 -12.50 7.73 -2.76
N LYS A 186 -12.76 9.04 -2.88
CA LYS A 186 -13.43 9.82 -1.84
C LYS A 186 -14.80 9.23 -1.51
N ASN A 187 -15.60 8.89 -2.52
CA ASN A 187 -16.93 8.32 -2.33
C ASN A 187 -16.86 6.93 -1.69
N GLU A 188 -15.89 6.11 -2.06
CA GLU A 188 -15.64 4.81 -1.41
C GLU A 188 -15.25 5.00 0.05
N LEU A 189 -14.30 5.89 0.37
CA LEU A 189 -13.86 6.19 1.73
C LEU A 189 -15.01 6.66 2.64
N THR A 190 -15.93 7.45 2.10
CA THR A 190 -17.00 8.10 2.87
C THR A 190 -18.34 7.36 2.84
N ALA A 191 -18.42 6.23 2.14
CA ALA A 191 -19.64 5.42 2.10
C ALA A 191 -19.92 4.77 3.47
N GLU A 192 -21.17 4.77 3.90
CA GLU A 192 -21.59 4.17 5.20
C GLU A 192 -21.31 2.66 5.29
N THR A 193 -21.15 2.00 4.17
CA THR A 193 -20.88 0.55 4.07
C THR A 193 -19.38 0.23 4.04
N THR A 194 -18.51 1.22 3.98
CA THR A 194 -17.07 1.02 3.90
C THR A 194 -16.45 0.99 5.29
N ASN A 195 -15.71 -0.07 5.57
CA ASN A 195 -14.83 -0.14 6.72
C ASN A 195 -13.46 0.43 6.34
N VAL A 196 -12.94 1.32 7.17
CA VAL A 196 -11.61 1.93 6.97
C VAL A 196 -10.61 1.25 7.89
N PHE A 197 -9.49 0.82 7.34
CA PHE A 197 -8.41 0.26 8.14
C PHE A 197 -7.11 1.06 7.97
N PRO A 198 -6.32 1.21 9.04
CA PRO A 198 -5.00 1.82 8.96
C PRO A 198 -4.01 0.82 8.36
N SER A 199 -3.13 1.26 7.46
CA SER A 199 -2.12 0.39 6.84
C SER A 199 -0.94 0.14 7.78
N PHE A 200 -0.59 -1.13 7.99
CA PHE A 200 0.65 -1.47 8.70
C PHE A 200 1.89 -1.28 7.82
N THR A 201 1.76 -1.49 6.53
CA THR A 201 2.86 -1.28 5.57
C THR A 201 3.33 0.17 5.57
N HIS A 202 2.39 1.12 5.72
CA HIS A 202 2.68 2.55 5.69
C HIS A 202 2.80 3.19 7.09
N GLY A 203 2.99 2.36 8.13
CA GLY A 203 3.30 2.82 9.48
C GLY A 203 2.14 3.46 10.24
N THR A 204 0.88 3.22 9.82
CA THR A 204 -0.30 3.76 10.49
C THR A 204 -0.85 2.80 11.54
N ALA A 205 -0.69 1.47 11.34
CA ALA A 205 -1.22 0.44 12.23
C ALA A 205 -0.16 -0.22 13.12
N LEU A 206 1.12 -0.16 12.73
CA LEU A 206 2.22 -0.74 13.48
C LEU A 206 3.32 0.29 13.76
N PRO A 207 4.07 0.18 14.86
CA PRO A 207 5.27 0.97 15.08
C PRO A 207 6.25 0.81 13.92
N TRP A 208 6.98 1.89 13.62
CA TRP A 208 7.88 1.92 12.46
C TRP A 208 8.93 0.79 12.46
N SER A 209 9.47 0.45 13.62
CA SER A 209 10.44 -0.66 13.77
C SER A 209 9.83 -2.01 13.38
N ALA A 210 8.61 -2.30 13.84
CA ALA A 210 7.88 -3.52 13.51
C ALA A 210 7.50 -3.56 12.03
N SER A 211 6.97 -2.46 11.48
CA SER A 211 6.64 -2.33 10.06
C SER A 211 7.87 -2.57 9.17
N THR A 212 9.03 -1.97 9.49
CA THR A 212 10.27 -2.15 8.73
C THR A 212 10.78 -3.59 8.80
N SER A 213 10.69 -4.23 9.97
CA SER A 213 11.07 -5.63 10.13
C SER A 213 10.16 -6.55 9.32
N LEU A 214 8.86 -6.28 9.33
CA LEU A 214 7.88 -7.01 8.54
C LEU A 214 8.15 -6.85 7.03
N GLN A 215 8.37 -5.63 6.55
CA GLN A 215 8.72 -5.35 5.15
C GLN A 215 9.95 -6.16 4.70
N THR A 216 10.98 -6.25 5.56
CA THR A 216 12.18 -7.04 5.28
C THR A 216 11.84 -8.54 5.13
N GLN A 217 11.03 -9.09 6.04
CA GLN A 217 10.66 -10.50 5.99
C GLN A 217 9.81 -10.85 4.78
N ILE A 218 8.87 -9.97 4.42
CA ILE A 218 8.02 -10.17 3.25
C ILE A 218 8.83 -10.04 1.96
N GLN A 219 9.77 -9.11 1.88
CA GLN A 219 10.66 -9.01 0.73
C GLN A 219 11.57 -10.25 0.60
N GLU A 220 12.11 -10.76 1.71
CA GLU A 220 12.86 -12.01 1.71
C GLU A 220 11.98 -13.19 1.22
N PHE A 221 10.72 -13.25 1.64
CA PHE A 221 9.76 -14.23 1.14
C PHE A 221 9.54 -14.09 -0.36
N ALA A 222 9.19 -12.89 -0.83
CA ALA A 222 8.87 -12.62 -2.23
C ALA A 222 10.06 -12.89 -3.19
N THR A 223 11.30 -12.74 -2.70
CA THR A 223 12.53 -12.99 -3.48
C THR A 223 13.11 -14.38 -3.28
N SER A 224 12.56 -15.19 -2.37
CA SER A 224 13.02 -16.56 -2.15
C SER A 224 12.58 -17.48 -3.28
N ALA A 225 13.41 -18.47 -3.61
CA ALA A 225 13.11 -19.42 -4.72
C ALA A 225 11.96 -20.38 -4.38
N GLU A 226 11.73 -20.66 -3.09
CA GLU A 226 10.78 -21.69 -2.64
C GLU A 226 9.48 -21.10 -2.11
N HIS A 227 9.44 -19.79 -1.76
CA HIS A 227 8.30 -19.12 -1.12
C HIS A 227 7.68 -19.94 0.02
N ASP A 228 8.53 -20.44 0.94
CA ASP A 228 8.12 -21.30 2.06
C ASP A 228 7.25 -20.52 3.06
N ALA A 229 5.94 -20.67 2.92
CA ALA A 229 4.95 -19.93 3.68
C ALA A 229 5.02 -20.23 5.19
N GLU A 230 5.22 -21.50 5.60
CA GLU A 230 5.27 -21.89 7.00
C GLU A 230 6.55 -21.36 7.68
N TYR A 231 7.69 -21.45 7.01
CA TYR A 231 8.96 -20.92 7.51
C TYR A 231 8.88 -19.39 7.75
N PHE A 232 8.39 -18.64 6.77
CA PHE A 232 8.29 -17.19 6.89
C PHE A 232 7.19 -16.75 7.85
N ALA A 233 6.06 -17.46 7.93
CA ALA A 233 5.00 -17.19 8.91
C ALA A 233 5.53 -17.29 10.35
N ASN A 234 6.29 -18.34 10.66
CA ASN A 234 6.92 -18.49 11.96
C ASN A 234 7.90 -17.35 12.26
N ARG A 235 8.73 -16.94 11.30
CA ARG A 235 9.67 -15.81 11.46
C ARG A 235 8.94 -14.50 11.72
N ILE A 236 7.93 -14.18 10.93
CA ILE A 236 7.13 -12.95 11.05
C ILE A 236 6.47 -12.88 12.43
N VAL A 237 5.77 -13.94 12.83
CA VAL A 237 5.08 -13.97 14.12
C VAL A 237 6.06 -13.86 15.30
N ASN A 238 7.23 -14.48 15.22
CA ASN A 238 8.24 -14.38 16.27
C ASN A 238 8.81 -12.95 16.37
N ILE A 239 9.14 -12.32 15.25
CA ILE A 239 9.66 -10.94 15.21
C ILE A 239 8.63 -9.96 15.79
N LEU A 240 7.36 -10.10 15.42
CA LEU A 240 6.30 -9.22 15.90
C LEU A 240 6.04 -9.43 17.40
N LYS A 241 6.02 -10.68 17.89
CA LYS A 241 5.92 -10.97 19.33
C LYS A 241 7.11 -10.45 20.14
N GLU A 242 8.32 -10.48 19.58
CA GLU A 242 9.48 -9.89 20.24
C GLU A 242 9.39 -8.37 20.31
N ALA A 243 8.90 -7.70 19.27
CA ALA A 243 8.68 -6.25 19.27
C ALA A 243 7.64 -5.86 20.32
N ASP A 244 6.53 -6.58 20.42
CA ASP A 244 5.48 -6.36 21.41
C ASP A 244 5.99 -6.50 22.85
N VAL A 245 6.76 -7.55 23.15
CA VAL A 245 7.39 -7.75 24.47
C VAL A 245 8.36 -6.62 24.84
N LYS A 246 8.99 -5.96 23.88
CA LYS A 246 9.89 -4.82 24.12
C LYS A 246 9.18 -3.50 24.37
N GLY A 247 7.86 -3.46 24.31
CA GLY A 247 7.08 -2.24 24.51
C GLY A 247 7.25 -1.23 23.37
N ASP A 248 7.65 -1.69 22.18
CA ASP A 248 7.74 -0.86 20.97
C ASP A 248 6.33 -0.42 20.48
N TRP A 249 5.28 -0.95 21.11
CA TRP A 249 3.87 -0.67 20.87
C TRP A 249 3.28 0.46 21.74
N ASN A 250 4.10 1.30 22.32
CA ASN A 250 3.59 2.46 23.05
C ASN A 250 2.85 3.39 22.07
N LEU A 251 1.58 3.06 21.83
CA LEU A 251 0.63 4.02 21.33
C LEU A 251 0.64 5.17 22.34
N VAL A 252 0.95 6.36 21.88
CA VAL A 252 0.89 7.57 22.69
C VAL A 252 -0.57 7.72 23.13
N ASP A 253 -0.82 7.62 24.45
CA ASP A 253 -2.11 7.92 25.06
C ASP A 253 -2.59 9.35 24.73
#